data_2f8e12f1d96d1eb9c7b2109cb565cae8
#
_entry.id   2f8e12f1d96d1eb9c7b2109cb565cae8
#
_cell.length_a   1.000
_cell.length_b   1.000
_cell.length_c   1.000
_cell.angle_alpha   90.00
_cell.angle_beta   90.00
_cell.angle_gamma   90.00
#
_symmetry.space_group_name_H-M   'P 1'
#
loop_
_entity.id
_entity.type
_entity.pdbx_description
1 polymer ?
#
loop_
_entity_poly.entity_id
_entity_poly.type
_entity_poly.pdbx_seq_one_letter_code
_entity_poly.pdbx_strand_id
1 'polypeptide(L)'
;MVNYPHKLSSKKKHQITSQTKNFANRGMTFEKMINATNDYYLTHGLAVIHKKPTPVQIVRVDYPQRSRAKIVEAYFRQASTTNYSGVYEGFYIDFEAKETKQKHAIPMKNFHPHQIRHMEQVLDQKGICFVLLHFSSYQETYLLPALDLIRFYHQAMGKKSMPLDYIKEFGYVIEQSAFPQIPYLETVKQHLLGGKTI
;
A
#
# COMPACT_ATOMS: atom_id res chain seq x y z
N MET A 1 -63.48 -28.52 28.99
CA MET A 1 -62.33 -28.77 28.13
C MET A 1 -62.14 -27.56 27.22
N VAL A 2 -61.11 -26.74 27.43
CA VAL A 2 -60.84 -25.56 26.62
C VAL A 2 -59.61 -25.84 25.80
N ASN A 3 -59.75 -25.82 24.45
CA ASN A 3 -58.69 -26.09 23.49
C ASN A 3 -57.98 -24.77 23.13
N TYR A 4 -56.66 -24.68 23.46
CA TYR A 4 -55.82 -23.56 23.00
C TYR A 4 -55.10 -23.91 21.70
N PRO A 5 -55.12 -23.05 20.68
CA PRO A 5 -54.35 -23.26 19.46
C PRO A 5 -52.89 -22.92 19.65
N HIS A 6 -51.99 -23.88 19.37
CA HIS A 6 -50.55 -23.66 19.27
C HIS A 6 -50.22 -22.80 18.06
N LYS A 7 -49.73 -21.57 18.28
CA LYS A 7 -49.09 -20.76 17.28
C LYS A 7 -47.63 -21.19 17.09
N LEU A 8 -47.36 -21.81 15.94
CA LEU A 8 -45.99 -22.03 15.45
C LEU A 8 -45.35 -20.70 15.16
N SER A 9 -44.34 -20.33 15.99
CA SER A 9 -43.45 -19.22 15.80
C SER A 9 -42.46 -19.51 14.68
N SER A 10 -42.63 -18.89 13.52
CA SER A 10 -41.64 -18.89 12.45
C SER A 10 -40.42 -18.07 12.88
N LYS A 11 -39.29 -18.74 13.17
CA LYS A 11 -38.00 -18.09 13.37
C LYS A 11 -37.57 -17.40 12.08
N LYS A 12 -37.74 -16.08 11.99
CA LYS A 12 -37.08 -15.24 10.99
C LYS A 12 -35.57 -15.36 11.21
N LYS A 13 -34.84 -16.00 10.27
CA LYS A 13 -33.41 -15.91 10.16
C LYS A 13 -33.06 -14.44 9.93
N HIS A 14 -32.49 -13.79 10.90
CA HIS A 14 -31.80 -12.51 10.70
C HIS A 14 -30.56 -12.81 9.88
N GLN A 15 -30.58 -12.41 8.61
CA GLN A 15 -29.36 -12.22 7.85
C GLN A 15 -28.64 -11.03 8.50
N ILE A 16 -27.56 -11.32 9.20
CA ILE A 16 -26.61 -10.32 9.66
C ILE A 16 -25.85 -9.87 8.42
N THR A 17 -26.33 -8.83 7.77
CA THR A 17 -25.53 -8.07 6.80
C THR A 17 -24.49 -7.30 7.58
N SER A 18 -23.25 -7.82 7.58
CA SER A 18 -22.07 -7.15 8.14
C SER A 18 -21.71 -5.91 7.29
N GLN A 19 -22.48 -4.85 7.43
CA GLN A 19 -22.08 -3.50 7.06
C GLN A 19 -21.73 -2.70 8.33
N THR A 20 -20.74 -3.14 9.07
CA THR A 20 -20.01 -2.25 9.95
C THR A 20 -19.00 -1.47 9.08
N LYS A 21 -19.49 -0.42 8.41
CA LYS A 21 -18.62 0.62 7.87
C LYS A 21 -17.84 1.19 9.05
N ASN A 22 -16.55 0.88 9.11
CA ASN A 22 -15.63 1.38 10.13
C ASN A 22 -15.57 2.91 10.07
N PHE A 23 -16.32 3.59 10.93
CA PHE A 23 -16.30 5.05 11.09
C PHE A 23 -15.01 5.56 11.75
N ALA A 24 -14.18 4.67 12.28
CA ALA A 24 -12.94 5.00 12.99
C ALA A 24 -11.85 5.64 12.11
N ASN A 25 -11.95 5.54 10.78
CA ASN A 25 -10.87 5.93 9.85
C ASN A 25 -11.18 7.16 8.99
N ARG A 26 -12.23 7.93 9.31
CA ARG A 26 -12.51 9.17 8.61
C ARG A 26 -11.42 10.19 8.94
N GLY A 27 -10.46 10.37 8.00
CA GLY A 27 -9.37 11.35 8.10
C GLY A 27 -7.95 10.78 8.16
N MET A 28 -7.76 9.45 8.18
CA MET A 28 -6.43 8.88 7.96
C MET A 28 -6.08 8.93 6.48
N THR A 29 -4.89 9.42 6.17
CA THR A 29 -4.33 9.33 4.82
C THR A 29 -3.90 7.89 4.53
N PHE A 30 -3.87 7.49 3.25
CA PHE A 30 -3.41 6.17 2.84
C PHE A 30 -2.01 5.84 3.38
N GLU A 31 -1.11 6.82 3.37
CA GLU A 31 0.22 6.68 3.96
C GLU A 31 0.17 6.34 5.47
N LYS A 32 -0.69 6.98 6.24
CA LYS A 32 -0.85 6.67 7.67
C LYS A 32 -1.38 5.25 7.88
N MET A 33 -2.29 4.77 7.04
CA MET A 33 -2.78 3.39 7.11
C MET A 33 -1.66 2.38 6.84
N ILE A 34 -0.80 2.63 5.84
CA ILE A 34 0.36 1.77 5.55
C ILE A 34 1.36 1.80 6.71
N ASN A 35 1.68 2.98 7.25
CA ASN A 35 2.60 3.10 8.39
C ASN A 35 2.09 2.32 9.61
N ALA A 36 0.81 2.46 9.96
CA ALA A 36 0.20 1.71 11.06
C ALA A 36 0.21 0.18 10.78
N THR A 37 0.03 -0.23 9.54
CA THR A 37 0.14 -1.64 9.12
C THR A 37 1.57 -2.15 9.28
N ASN A 38 2.58 -1.36 8.89
CA ASN A 38 3.99 -1.73 9.04
C ASN A 38 4.41 -1.80 10.51
N ASP A 39 3.93 -0.88 11.35
CA ASP A 39 4.14 -0.92 12.81
C ASP A 39 3.52 -2.18 13.43
N TYR A 40 2.34 -2.57 12.96
CA TYR A 40 1.73 -3.84 13.36
C TYR A 40 2.60 -5.04 12.98
N TYR A 41 3.09 -5.11 11.75
CA TYR A 41 3.96 -6.20 11.30
C TYR A 41 5.24 -6.28 12.11
N LEU A 42 5.87 -5.15 12.39
CA LEU A 42 7.09 -5.07 13.21
C LEU A 42 6.81 -5.55 14.65
N THR A 43 5.74 -5.06 15.27
CA THR A 43 5.38 -5.39 16.66
C THR A 43 5.07 -6.88 16.83
N HIS A 44 4.49 -7.52 15.80
CA HIS A 44 4.14 -8.94 15.84
C HIS A 44 5.22 -9.85 15.25
N GLY A 45 6.40 -9.32 14.90
CA GLY A 45 7.50 -10.10 14.35
C GLY A 45 7.21 -10.70 12.97
N LEU A 46 6.27 -10.11 12.21
CA LEU A 46 5.87 -10.63 10.89
C LEU A 46 6.79 -10.14 9.77
N ALA A 47 7.20 -8.87 9.82
CA ALA A 47 8.09 -8.26 8.84
C ALA A 47 8.78 -7.02 9.41
N VAL A 48 9.88 -6.62 8.80
CA VAL A 48 10.58 -5.35 9.09
C VAL A 48 10.52 -4.48 7.86
N ILE A 49 9.57 -3.56 7.80
CA ILE A 49 9.33 -2.68 6.66
C ILE A 49 9.20 -1.24 7.14
N HIS A 50 9.99 -0.36 6.57
CA HIS A 50 10.04 1.04 6.96
C HIS A 50 9.75 1.98 5.80
N LYS A 51 9.16 3.13 6.12
CA LYS A 51 9.11 4.24 5.20
C LYS A 51 10.50 4.83 5.04
N LYS A 52 10.94 5.02 3.80
CA LYS A 52 12.21 5.70 3.51
C LYS A 52 12.08 7.19 3.84
N PRO A 53 13.06 7.80 4.51
CA PRO A 53 13.02 9.22 4.81
C PRO A 53 13.09 10.06 3.53
N THR A 54 12.41 11.19 3.54
CA THR A 54 12.55 12.17 2.45
C THR A 54 13.99 12.71 2.45
N PRO A 55 14.73 12.58 1.34
CA PRO A 55 16.11 13.06 1.29
C PRO A 55 16.15 14.58 1.36
N VAL A 56 17.06 15.10 2.17
CA VAL A 56 17.33 16.54 2.29
C VAL A 56 18.80 16.82 2.02
N GLN A 57 19.08 17.91 1.33
CA GLN A 57 20.42 18.44 1.18
C GLN A 57 20.60 19.55 2.20
N ILE A 58 21.46 19.33 3.18
CA ILE A 58 21.81 20.32 4.18
C ILE A 58 22.77 21.33 3.53
N VAL A 59 22.46 22.62 3.66
CA VAL A 59 23.28 23.72 3.15
C VAL A 59 24.01 24.40 4.28
N ARG A 60 23.32 24.65 5.40
CA ARG A 60 23.90 25.34 6.53
C ARG A 60 23.48 24.73 7.86
N VAL A 61 24.47 24.50 8.71
CA VAL A 61 24.28 24.02 10.08
C VAL A 61 24.91 25.05 11.03
N ASP A 62 24.18 25.41 12.06
CA ASP A 62 24.69 26.21 13.16
C ASP A 62 25.17 25.28 14.27
N TYR A 63 26.41 25.45 14.72
CA TYR A 63 27.08 24.62 15.72
C TYR A 63 27.49 25.44 16.96
N PRO A 64 26.53 25.93 17.77
CA PRO A 64 26.89 26.63 19.02
C PRO A 64 27.60 25.66 19.98
N GLN A 65 27.27 24.34 19.95
CA GLN A 65 27.94 23.23 20.64
C GLN A 65 27.62 21.92 19.90
N ARG A 66 28.50 20.88 20.00
CA ARG A 66 28.30 19.58 19.31
C ARG A 66 26.93 18.95 19.60
N SER A 67 26.44 19.07 20.84
CA SER A 67 25.14 18.51 21.27
C SER A 67 23.92 19.35 20.85
N ARG A 68 24.14 20.56 20.26
CA ARG A 68 23.09 21.52 19.88
C ARG A 68 23.19 21.94 18.42
N ALA A 69 23.71 21.07 17.55
CA ALA A 69 23.76 21.32 16.11
C ALA A 69 22.33 21.51 15.59
N LYS A 70 22.08 22.62 14.91
CA LYS A 70 20.79 22.96 14.31
C LYS A 70 20.94 23.17 12.82
N ILE A 71 20.15 22.45 12.03
CA ILE A 71 20.04 22.71 10.60
C ILE A 71 19.27 24.01 10.42
N VAL A 72 19.92 25.01 9.82
CA VAL A 72 19.36 26.34 9.59
C VAL A 72 18.81 26.46 8.18
N GLU A 73 19.41 25.70 7.22
CA GLU A 73 19.01 25.73 5.82
C GLU A 73 19.20 24.35 5.21
N ALA A 74 18.15 23.82 4.60
CA ALA A 74 18.17 22.57 3.85
C ALA A 74 17.15 22.60 2.71
N TYR A 75 17.45 21.94 1.60
CA TYR A 75 16.54 21.76 0.47
C TYR A 75 16.10 20.30 0.34
N PHE A 76 14.83 20.08 0.01
CA PHE A 76 14.36 18.76 -0.34
C PHE A 76 15.03 18.31 -1.64
N ARG A 77 15.60 17.12 -1.63
CA ARG A 77 16.04 16.45 -2.85
C ARG A 77 14.95 15.55 -3.38
N GLN A 78 14.97 15.34 -4.68
CA GLN A 78 14.11 14.34 -5.28
C GLN A 78 14.51 12.95 -4.76
N ALA A 79 13.54 12.20 -4.24
CA ALA A 79 13.75 10.80 -3.88
C ALA A 79 14.16 10.02 -5.12
N SER A 80 15.21 9.20 -5.01
CA SER A 80 15.71 8.37 -6.12
C SER A 80 15.06 6.98 -6.17
N THR A 81 14.29 6.62 -5.16
CA THR A 81 13.73 5.29 -4.96
C THR A 81 12.24 5.36 -4.66
N THR A 82 11.63 4.21 -4.39
CA THR A 82 10.28 4.06 -3.85
C THR A 82 10.17 4.51 -2.40
N ASN A 83 8.95 4.54 -1.86
CA ASN A 83 8.69 5.09 -0.53
C ASN A 83 8.94 4.12 0.62
N TYR A 84 8.88 2.81 0.39
CA TYR A 84 8.98 1.79 1.43
C TYR A 84 9.96 0.68 1.05
N SER A 85 10.68 0.16 2.03
CA SER A 85 11.50 -1.03 1.85
C SER A 85 11.70 -1.78 3.16
N GLY A 86 12.03 -3.06 3.04
CA GLY A 86 12.27 -3.90 4.20
C GLY A 86 12.51 -5.36 3.87
N VAL A 87 12.24 -6.23 4.84
CA VAL A 87 12.42 -7.67 4.73
C VAL A 87 11.17 -8.40 5.22
N TYR A 88 10.73 -9.39 4.45
CA TYR A 88 9.65 -10.30 4.80
C TYR A 88 10.01 -11.73 4.40
N GLU A 89 9.96 -12.67 5.34
CA GLU A 89 10.33 -14.08 5.13
C GLU A 89 11.68 -14.27 4.39
N GLY A 90 12.71 -13.45 4.74
CA GLY A 90 14.03 -13.49 4.11
C GLY A 90 14.14 -12.75 2.77
N PHE A 91 13.05 -12.30 2.18
CA PHE A 91 13.05 -11.58 0.92
C PHE A 91 13.09 -10.06 1.12
N TYR A 92 13.88 -9.38 0.28
CA TYR A 92 13.83 -7.93 0.19
C TYR A 92 12.50 -7.48 -0.43
N ILE A 93 11.80 -6.61 0.26
CA ILE A 93 10.55 -5.98 -0.17
C ILE A 93 10.80 -4.51 -0.48
N ASP A 94 10.32 -4.05 -1.62
CA ASP A 94 10.39 -2.65 -2.01
C ASP A 94 9.07 -2.23 -2.68
N PHE A 95 8.48 -1.12 -2.26
CA PHE A 95 7.23 -0.70 -2.87
C PHE A 95 6.97 0.79 -2.81
N GLU A 96 6.16 1.24 -3.75
CA GLU A 96 5.61 2.58 -3.83
C GLU A 96 4.14 2.57 -3.41
N ALA A 97 3.66 3.67 -2.84
CA ALA A 97 2.25 3.84 -2.50
C ALA A 97 1.69 5.10 -3.16
N LYS A 98 0.58 4.96 -3.86
CA LYS A 98 -0.12 6.07 -4.54
C LYS A 98 -1.60 6.07 -4.20
N GLU A 99 -2.12 7.25 -3.93
CA GLU A 99 -3.54 7.48 -3.72
C GLU A 99 -4.11 8.35 -4.84
N THR A 100 -5.34 8.08 -5.25
CA THR A 100 -6.07 8.89 -6.21
C THR A 100 -7.53 9.09 -5.80
N LYS A 101 -8.06 10.29 -6.08
CA LYS A 101 -9.50 10.58 -6.00
C LYS A 101 -10.23 10.27 -7.31
N GLN A 102 -9.49 10.01 -8.40
CA GLN A 102 -10.08 9.64 -9.67
C GLN A 102 -10.71 8.25 -9.57
N LYS A 103 -11.87 8.08 -10.21
CA LYS A 103 -12.64 6.84 -10.13
C LYS A 103 -12.15 5.74 -11.09
N HIS A 104 -11.57 6.11 -12.21
CA HIS A 104 -11.37 5.16 -13.32
C HIS A 104 -9.91 4.98 -13.73
N ALA A 105 -8.98 5.72 -13.11
CA ALA A 105 -7.58 5.66 -13.51
C ALA A 105 -6.65 6.27 -12.45
N ILE A 106 -5.36 5.93 -12.55
CA ILE A 106 -4.26 6.60 -11.85
C ILE A 106 -3.42 7.37 -12.84
N PRO A 107 -3.16 8.69 -12.61
CA PRO A 107 -2.33 9.49 -13.49
C PRO A 107 -0.88 8.96 -13.54
N MET A 108 -0.36 8.73 -14.76
CA MET A 108 1.02 8.26 -14.95
C MET A 108 2.08 9.26 -14.49
N LYS A 109 1.75 10.56 -14.44
CA LYS A 109 2.63 11.59 -13.86
C LYS A 109 2.99 11.36 -12.38
N ASN A 110 2.21 10.51 -11.68
CA ASN A 110 2.48 10.13 -10.30
C ASN A 110 3.64 9.13 -10.17
N PHE A 111 4.06 8.51 -11.28
CA PHE A 111 5.18 7.57 -11.36
C PHE A 111 6.35 8.25 -12.05
N HIS A 112 7.39 8.58 -11.29
CA HIS A 112 8.56 9.28 -11.82
C HIS A 112 9.53 8.29 -12.49
N PRO A 113 10.24 8.68 -13.57
CA PRO A 113 11.18 7.80 -14.29
C PRO A 113 12.21 7.13 -13.38
N HIS A 114 12.69 7.83 -12.35
CA HIS A 114 13.66 7.27 -11.41
C HIS A 114 13.05 6.17 -10.53
N GLN A 115 11.76 6.24 -10.19
CA GLN A 115 11.05 5.20 -9.43
C GLN A 115 10.90 3.94 -10.30
N ILE A 116 10.53 4.10 -11.57
CA ILE A 116 10.44 2.97 -12.53
C ILE A 116 11.79 2.28 -12.66
N ARG A 117 12.87 3.05 -12.91
CA ARG A 117 14.22 2.50 -13.01
C ARG A 117 14.66 1.77 -11.72
N HIS A 118 14.33 2.31 -10.56
CA HIS A 118 14.62 1.66 -9.30
C HIS A 118 13.87 0.33 -9.16
N MET A 119 12.60 0.27 -9.53
CA MET A 119 11.80 -0.96 -9.51
C MET A 119 12.39 -2.02 -10.45
N GLU A 120 12.84 -1.63 -11.66
CA GLU A 120 13.55 -2.51 -12.60
C GLU A 120 14.79 -3.11 -11.95
N GLN A 121 15.63 -2.27 -11.34
CA GLN A 121 16.85 -2.71 -10.65
C GLN A 121 16.57 -3.67 -9.49
N VAL A 122 15.51 -3.44 -8.72
CA VAL A 122 15.09 -4.35 -7.63
C VAL A 122 14.66 -5.70 -8.19
N LEU A 123 13.88 -5.71 -9.27
CA LEU A 123 13.44 -6.95 -9.92
C LEU A 123 14.62 -7.74 -10.53
N ASP A 124 15.60 -7.07 -11.14
CA ASP A 124 16.80 -7.67 -11.69
C ASP A 124 17.61 -8.40 -10.59
N GLN A 125 17.61 -7.87 -9.38
CA GLN A 125 18.22 -8.50 -8.20
C GLN A 125 17.27 -9.49 -7.49
N LYS A 126 16.14 -9.86 -8.13
CA LYS A 126 15.16 -10.80 -7.63
C LYS A 126 14.46 -10.36 -6.33
N GLY A 127 14.52 -9.09 -5.98
CA GLY A 127 13.71 -8.51 -4.93
C GLY A 127 12.23 -8.56 -5.27
N ILE A 128 11.38 -8.43 -4.27
CA ILE A 128 9.93 -8.35 -4.43
C ILE A 128 9.57 -6.87 -4.53
N CYS A 129 9.05 -6.46 -5.68
CA CYS A 129 8.70 -5.08 -5.93
C CYS A 129 7.27 -4.95 -6.45
N PHE A 130 6.50 -4.00 -5.89
CA PHE A 130 5.11 -3.77 -6.24
C PHE A 130 4.69 -2.32 -5.95
N VAL A 131 3.47 -1.97 -6.31
CA VAL A 131 2.83 -0.70 -5.94
C VAL A 131 1.51 -0.95 -5.23
N LEU A 132 1.26 -0.19 -4.18
CA LEU A 132 -0.03 -0.10 -3.52
C LEU A 132 -0.79 1.10 -4.08
N LEU A 133 -1.95 0.83 -4.66
CA LEU A 133 -2.80 1.81 -5.34
C LEU A 133 -4.12 1.95 -4.62
N HIS A 134 -4.38 3.12 -4.02
CA HIS A 134 -5.60 3.38 -3.28
C HIS A 134 -6.54 4.32 -4.03
N PHE A 135 -7.75 3.86 -4.29
CA PHE A 135 -8.83 4.65 -4.85
C PHE A 135 -9.73 5.17 -3.74
N SER A 136 -9.46 6.38 -3.24
CA SER A 136 -10.15 6.93 -2.08
C SER A 136 -11.67 7.14 -2.30
N SER A 137 -12.11 7.29 -3.55
CA SER A 137 -13.54 7.38 -3.91
C SER A 137 -14.32 6.09 -3.62
N TYR A 138 -13.66 4.92 -3.68
CA TYR A 138 -14.25 3.60 -3.44
C TYR A 138 -13.77 2.96 -2.15
N GLN A 139 -12.71 3.53 -1.52
CA GLN A 139 -12.00 2.93 -0.40
C GLN A 139 -11.42 1.54 -0.76
N GLU A 140 -10.99 1.38 -2.01
CA GLU A 140 -10.39 0.16 -2.53
C GLU A 140 -8.89 0.30 -2.66
N THR A 141 -8.16 -0.74 -2.27
CA THR A 141 -6.70 -0.81 -2.40
C THR A 141 -6.32 -2.00 -3.25
N TYR A 142 -5.40 -1.77 -4.17
CA TYR A 142 -4.86 -2.79 -5.06
C TYR A 142 -3.36 -2.92 -4.86
N LEU A 143 -2.85 -4.14 -4.90
CA LEU A 143 -1.44 -4.43 -5.08
C LEU A 143 -1.22 -4.73 -6.56
N LEU A 144 -0.42 -3.91 -7.24
CA LEU A 144 -0.01 -4.16 -8.62
C LEU A 144 1.48 -4.55 -8.62
N PRO A 145 1.86 -5.75 -9.16
CA PRO A 145 3.27 -6.12 -9.31
C PRO A 145 4.03 -5.04 -10.09
N ALA A 146 5.26 -4.74 -9.68
CA ALA A 146 6.06 -3.71 -10.36
C ALA A 146 6.32 -4.07 -11.84
N LEU A 147 6.43 -5.36 -12.16
CA LEU A 147 6.59 -5.82 -13.55
C LEU A 147 5.45 -5.33 -14.45
N ASP A 148 4.20 -5.39 -13.97
CA ASP A 148 3.03 -4.97 -14.75
C ASP A 148 2.92 -3.45 -14.84
N LEU A 149 3.29 -2.71 -13.78
CA LEU A 149 3.45 -1.25 -13.86
C LEU A 149 4.51 -0.85 -14.90
N ILE A 150 5.69 -1.48 -14.87
CA ILE A 150 6.80 -1.21 -15.80
C ILE A 150 6.38 -1.53 -17.22
N ARG A 151 5.72 -2.67 -17.44
CA ARG A 151 5.17 -3.04 -18.75
C ARG A 151 4.21 -1.97 -19.28
N PHE A 152 3.26 -1.54 -18.45
CA PHE A 152 2.34 -0.47 -18.82
C PHE A 152 3.07 0.83 -19.11
N TYR A 153 4.04 1.21 -18.28
CA TYR A 153 4.82 2.44 -18.44
C TYR A 153 5.53 2.51 -19.79
N HIS A 154 6.18 1.42 -20.22
CA HIS A 154 6.91 1.37 -21.49
C HIS A 154 6.00 1.18 -22.72
N GLN A 155 4.95 0.38 -22.61
CA GLN A 155 4.04 0.11 -23.74
C GLN A 155 3.04 1.25 -23.97
N ALA A 156 2.70 1.98 -22.93
CA ALA A 156 1.69 3.04 -22.98
C ALA A 156 2.31 4.42 -23.24
N MET A 157 3.40 4.50 -24.01
CA MET A 157 4.05 5.77 -24.36
C MET A 157 3.01 6.78 -24.86
N GLY A 158 2.86 7.88 -24.10
CA GLY A 158 1.86 8.93 -24.39
C GLY A 158 0.51 8.77 -23.69
N LYS A 159 0.18 7.65 -23.05
CA LYS A 159 -1.03 7.56 -22.21
C LYS A 159 -0.83 8.34 -20.91
N LYS A 160 -1.79 9.23 -20.62
CA LYS A 160 -1.70 10.11 -19.43
C LYS A 160 -2.07 9.40 -18.12
N SER A 161 -2.76 8.27 -18.18
CA SER A 161 -3.23 7.54 -17.00
C SER A 161 -3.34 6.04 -17.26
N MET A 162 -3.17 5.26 -16.19
CA MET A 162 -3.39 3.81 -16.17
C MET A 162 -4.85 3.55 -15.78
N PRO A 163 -5.64 2.86 -16.63
CA PRO A 163 -7.04 2.56 -16.35
C PRO A 163 -7.20 1.63 -15.15
N LEU A 164 -8.30 1.78 -14.41
CA LEU A 164 -8.65 0.88 -13.31
C LEU A 164 -8.85 -0.57 -13.81
N ASP A 165 -9.38 -0.75 -15.02
CA ASP A 165 -9.57 -2.08 -15.60
C ASP A 165 -8.23 -2.80 -15.78
N TYR A 166 -7.18 -2.12 -16.23
CA TYR A 166 -5.83 -2.67 -16.26
C TYR A 166 -5.33 -3.09 -14.87
N ILE A 167 -5.56 -2.22 -13.88
CA ILE A 167 -5.16 -2.52 -12.48
C ILE A 167 -5.93 -3.74 -11.94
N LYS A 168 -7.19 -3.90 -12.31
CA LYS A 168 -8.02 -5.06 -11.91
C LYS A 168 -7.60 -6.34 -12.62
N GLU A 169 -7.13 -6.24 -13.86
CA GLU A 169 -6.69 -7.39 -14.67
C GLU A 169 -5.35 -7.95 -14.18
N PHE A 170 -4.38 -7.07 -13.84
CA PHE A 170 -3.01 -7.46 -13.50
C PHE A 170 -2.67 -7.32 -12.02
N GLY A 171 -3.52 -6.71 -11.24
CA GLY A 171 -3.32 -6.50 -9.81
C GLY A 171 -4.25 -7.33 -8.95
N TYR A 172 -4.05 -7.24 -7.66
CA TYR A 172 -4.79 -7.99 -6.65
C TYR A 172 -5.47 -7.02 -5.69
N VAL A 173 -6.75 -7.23 -5.42
CA VAL A 173 -7.47 -6.45 -4.41
C VAL A 173 -6.94 -6.81 -3.03
N ILE A 174 -6.68 -5.80 -2.21
CA ILE A 174 -6.38 -5.99 -0.79
C ILE A 174 -7.67 -5.78 -0.02
N GLU A 175 -8.17 -6.85 0.57
CA GLU A 175 -9.33 -6.79 1.45
C GLU A 175 -8.94 -6.04 2.73
N GLN A 176 -9.61 -4.91 2.98
CA GLN A 176 -9.37 -4.15 4.18
C GLN A 176 -9.91 -4.89 5.40
N SER A 177 -9.14 -4.91 6.47
CA SER A 177 -9.52 -5.48 7.75
C SER A 177 -9.64 -4.40 8.83
N ALA A 178 -10.14 -4.79 10.00
CA ALA A 178 -10.20 -3.87 11.13
C ALA A 178 -8.78 -3.47 11.59
N PHE A 179 -7.87 -4.45 11.62
CA PHE A 179 -6.46 -4.25 11.96
C PHE A 179 -5.63 -5.49 11.59
N PRO A 180 -4.51 -5.36 10.85
CA PRO A 180 -4.04 -4.14 10.20
C PRO A 180 -4.96 -3.72 9.03
N GLN A 181 -5.08 -2.42 8.77
CA GLN A 181 -6.05 -1.90 7.80
C GLN A 181 -5.77 -2.30 6.35
N ILE A 182 -4.50 -2.42 6.00
CA ILE A 182 -4.03 -2.78 4.66
C ILE A 182 -3.14 -4.02 4.75
N PRO A 183 -3.70 -5.24 4.90
CA PRO A 183 -2.93 -6.47 5.12
C PRO A 183 -2.25 -6.97 3.83
N TYR A 184 -1.43 -6.13 3.22
CA TYR A 184 -0.82 -6.38 1.91
C TYR A 184 0.17 -7.54 1.89
N LEU A 185 0.78 -7.94 3.02
CA LEU A 185 1.72 -9.06 3.07
C LEU A 185 1.04 -10.41 2.80
N GLU A 186 -0.24 -10.57 3.12
CA GLU A 186 -1.01 -11.76 2.76
C GLU A 186 -1.08 -11.91 1.24
N THR A 187 -1.38 -10.79 0.55
CA THR A 187 -1.40 -10.73 -0.92
C THR A 187 0.00 -10.96 -1.52
N VAL A 188 1.05 -10.38 -0.91
CA VAL A 188 2.44 -10.62 -1.32
C VAL A 188 2.79 -12.09 -1.20
N LYS A 189 2.48 -12.73 -0.07
CA LYS A 189 2.74 -14.15 0.17
C LYS A 189 2.05 -15.03 -0.87
N GLN A 190 0.79 -14.78 -1.10
CA GLN A 190 -0.05 -15.58 -1.99
C GLN A 190 0.37 -15.45 -3.46
N HIS A 191 0.73 -14.26 -3.92
CA HIS A 191 0.87 -13.98 -5.35
C HIS A 191 2.30 -13.65 -5.80
N LEU A 192 3.15 -13.11 -4.92
CA LEU A 192 4.51 -12.71 -5.29
C LEU A 192 5.58 -13.64 -4.73
N LEU A 193 5.30 -14.39 -3.65
CA LEU A 193 6.19 -15.39 -3.08
C LEU A 193 5.89 -16.81 -3.58
N GLY A 194 4.70 -17.07 -4.10
CA GLY A 194 4.28 -18.38 -4.56
C GLY A 194 5.25 -18.97 -5.59
N GLY A 195 6.06 -19.97 -5.17
CA GLY A 195 7.08 -20.61 -6.00
C GLY A 195 8.53 -20.17 -5.74
N LYS A 196 8.79 -19.20 -4.89
CA LYS A 196 10.14 -18.87 -4.41
C LYS A 196 10.39 -19.62 -3.09
N THR A 197 11.00 -20.80 -3.17
CA THR A 197 11.57 -21.50 -2.01
C THR A 197 12.93 -20.87 -1.71
N ILE A 198 13.21 -20.62 -0.43
CA ILE A 198 14.53 -20.20 0.07
C ILE A 198 15.51 -21.37 -0.06
#